data_be1a6f90a55d55f50876d7f95caee698
#
_entry.id   be1a6f90a55d55f50876d7f95caee698
#
_cell.length_a   1.000
_cell.length_b   1.000
_cell.length_c   1.000
_cell.angle_alpha   90.00
_cell.angle_beta   90.00
_cell.angle_gamma   90.00
#
_symmetry.space_group_name_H-M   'P 1'
#
loop_
_entity.id
_entity.type
_entity.pdbx_description
1 polymer ?
#
loop_
_entity_poly.entity_id
_entity_poly.type
_entity_poly.pdbx_seq_one_letter_code
_entity_poly.pdbx_strand_id
1 'polypeptide(L)'
;MSGAAAAERAGGEVRGDLVLTGVDGLDEMLAGGVPRGHVITVMGSFGTGKTTFALQFLVQGLVNGEKGIFISLEEDVDSVVATAASFGWDLRPYLKDKRLHIVKLEPADAKTTVTRIKSELPEFIRKSGASRVAIDSISLLNMMFPDETERRTRLFALCQQLRSTGATCLFTAEVKDDNPRSSRDGLVEYVSDGVIGLRFNERENGEVQLVLQVIKMRRLKHPRSVKPYSITDQGLEVHGDMEVF
;
A
#
# COMPACT_ATOMS: atom_id res chain seq x y z
N MET A 1 -35.29 -33.81 -31.53
CA MET A 1 -35.46 -33.10 -30.26
C MET A 1 -34.30 -33.53 -29.35
N SER A 2 -33.50 -32.67 -28.89
CA SER A 2 -32.45 -32.75 -27.89
C SER A 2 -31.09 -32.24 -28.44
N GLY A 3 -30.89 -30.98 -28.28
CA GLY A 3 -29.67 -30.33 -28.73
C GLY A 3 -29.63 -28.89 -28.22
N ALA A 4 -29.79 -28.68 -26.89
CA ALA A 4 -29.63 -27.35 -26.31
C ALA A 4 -29.43 -27.51 -24.80
N ALA A 5 -28.21 -27.83 -24.35
CA ALA A 5 -27.80 -27.69 -22.95
C ALA A 5 -26.31 -28.09 -22.77
N ALA A 6 -25.40 -27.49 -23.52
CA ALA A 6 -23.97 -27.72 -23.30
C ALA A 6 -23.13 -26.51 -23.71
N ALA A 7 -23.53 -25.30 -23.32
CA ALA A 7 -22.71 -24.11 -23.60
C ALA A 7 -22.95 -23.04 -22.52
N GLU A 8 -22.71 -23.36 -21.24
CA GLU A 8 -22.66 -22.34 -20.16
C GLU A 8 -21.81 -22.85 -18.99
N ARG A 9 -20.52 -23.09 -19.24
CA ARG A 9 -19.49 -23.17 -18.20
C ARG A 9 -18.19 -22.55 -18.72
N ALA A 10 -18.26 -21.30 -19.14
CA ALA A 10 -17.08 -20.46 -19.26
C ALA A 10 -17.03 -19.66 -17.96
N GLY A 11 -16.01 -19.93 -17.15
CA GLY A 11 -15.81 -19.44 -15.81
C GLY A 11 -16.07 -17.95 -15.66
N GLY A 12 -17.17 -17.60 -15.01
CA GLY A 12 -17.37 -16.30 -14.45
C GLY A 12 -16.32 -16.10 -13.34
N GLU A 13 -15.19 -15.49 -13.67
CA GLU A 13 -14.33 -14.89 -12.65
C GLU A 13 -15.24 -13.90 -11.90
N VAL A 14 -15.56 -14.20 -10.65
CA VAL A 14 -16.10 -13.21 -9.72
C VAL A 14 -15.03 -12.14 -9.63
N ARG A 15 -15.18 -11.06 -10.41
CA ARG A 15 -14.38 -9.84 -10.23
C ARG A 15 -14.72 -9.37 -8.84
N GLY A 16 -13.86 -9.67 -7.88
CA GLY A 16 -13.97 -9.17 -6.52
C GLY A 16 -14.04 -7.64 -6.59
N ASP A 17 -14.69 -7.04 -5.61
CA ASP A 17 -14.75 -5.60 -5.45
C ASP A 17 -13.31 -5.05 -5.39
N LEU A 18 -12.89 -4.27 -6.38
CA LEU A 18 -11.56 -3.69 -6.51
C LEU A 18 -11.55 -2.24 -6.02
N VAL A 19 -10.42 -1.82 -5.53
CA VAL A 19 -10.15 -0.48 -5.00
C VAL A 19 -9.02 0.15 -5.81
N LEU A 20 -9.29 1.25 -6.48
CA LEU A 20 -8.28 1.99 -7.23
C LEU A 20 -7.13 2.42 -6.31
N THR A 21 -5.91 2.24 -6.75
CA THR A 21 -4.72 2.75 -6.05
C THR A 21 -4.56 4.25 -6.25
N GLY A 22 -5.11 4.78 -7.36
CA GLY A 22 -4.93 6.14 -7.83
C GLY A 22 -3.59 6.36 -8.53
N VAL A 23 -2.82 5.29 -8.74
CA VAL A 23 -1.59 5.34 -9.54
C VAL A 23 -1.94 4.94 -10.96
N ASP A 24 -1.92 5.94 -11.85
CA ASP A 24 -2.22 5.72 -13.27
C ASP A 24 -1.29 4.69 -13.88
N GLY A 25 -1.79 3.88 -14.81
CA GLY A 25 -1.07 2.74 -15.39
C GLY A 25 -0.98 1.52 -14.46
N LEU A 26 -0.86 1.69 -13.13
CA LEU A 26 -0.88 0.56 -12.20
C LEU A 26 -2.29 -0.02 -12.05
N ASP A 27 -3.30 0.84 -11.93
CA ASP A 27 -4.69 0.40 -11.83
C ASP A 27 -5.13 -0.33 -13.11
N GLU A 28 -4.64 0.06 -14.27
CA GLU A 28 -4.82 -0.65 -15.53
C GLU A 28 -4.14 -2.03 -15.51
N MET A 29 -2.89 -2.11 -15.04
CA MET A 29 -2.15 -3.38 -14.87
C MET A 29 -2.88 -4.34 -13.92
N LEU A 30 -3.61 -3.82 -12.94
CA LEU A 30 -4.38 -4.57 -11.96
C LEU A 30 -5.86 -4.75 -12.37
N ALA A 31 -6.22 -4.38 -13.60
CA ALA A 31 -7.58 -4.49 -14.13
C ALA A 31 -8.65 -3.78 -13.28
N GLY A 32 -8.27 -2.66 -12.64
CA GLY A 32 -9.16 -1.81 -11.84
C GLY A 32 -8.72 -1.61 -10.40
N GLY A 33 -7.48 -1.98 -10.04
CA GLY A 33 -6.90 -1.72 -8.71
C GLY A 33 -6.68 -2.97 -7.87
N VAL A 34 -6.58 -2.80 -6.57
CA VAL A 34 -6.30 -3.88 -5.60
C VAL A 34 -7.59 -4.44 -5.00
N PRO A 35 -7.64 -5.74 -4.60
CA PRO A 35 -8.83 -6.30 -3.97
C PRO A 35 -9.17 -5.62 -2.64
N ARG A 36 -10.45 -5.29 -2.45
CA ARG A 36 -10.94 -4.67 -1.21
C ARG A 36 -10.66 -5.53 0.01
N GLY A 37 -10.37 -4.89 1.14
CA GLY A 37 -10.09 -5.56 2.41
C GLY A 37 -8.75 -6.29 2.47
N HIS A 38 -7.90 -6.12 1.46
CA HIS A 38 -6.55 -6.69 1.45
C HIS A 38 -5.55 -5.79 2.16
N VAL A 39 -4.49 -6.42 2.65
CA VAL A 39 -3.29 -5.74 3.14
C VAL A 39 -2.24 -5.78 2.05
N ILE A 40 -1.91 -4.62 1.52
CA ILE A 40 -0.95 -4.43 0.43
C ILE A 40 0.33 -3.81 1.00
N THR A 41 1.48 -4.29 0.60
CA THR A 41 2.77 -3.67 0.94
C THR A 41 3.40 -3.06 -0.30
N VAL A 42 3.76 -1.79 -0.21
CA VAL A 42 4.62 -1.08 -1.16
C VAL A 42 6.02 -1.02 -0.55
N MET A 43 6.97 -1.70 -1.16
CA MET A 43 8.33 -1.77 -0.66
C MET A 43 9.33 -1.19 -1.64
N GLY A 44 10.38 -0.56 -1.11
CA GLY A 44 11.43 0.06 -1.93
C GLY A 44 12.50 0.73 -1.08
N SER A 45 13.61 1.10 -1.69
CA SER A 45 14.64 1.90 -1.06
C SER A 45 14.18 3.35 -0.82
N PHE A 46 15.01 4.16 -0.16
CA PHE A 46 14.72 5.59 0.01
C PHE A 46 14.60 6.28 -1.36
N GLY A 47 13.80 7.34 -1.44
CA GLY A 47 13.60 8.11 -2.67
C GLY A 47 12.75 7.44 -3.77
N THR A 48 12.24 6.23 -3.58
CA THR A 48 11.38 5.54 -4.56
C THR A 48 9.90 5.95 -4.51
N GLY A 49 9.51 6.89 -3.64
CA GLY A 49 8.13 7.41 -3.61
C GLY A 49 7.12 6.57 -2.82
N LYS A 50 7.55 5.76 -1.84
CA LYS A 50 6.66 4.94 -1.02
C LYS A 50 5.60 5.77 -0.29
N THR A 51 6.00 6.84 0.40
CA THR A 51 5.11 7.76 1.09
C THR A 51 4.16 8.45 0.12
N THR A 52 4.66 8.87 -1.04
CA THR A 52 3.83 9.47 -2.11
C THR A 52 2.78 8.48 -2.59
N PHE A 53 3.14 7.22 -2.83
CA PHE A 53 2.19 6.16 -3.18
C PHE A 53 1.10 5.99 -2.10
N ALA A 54 1.49 5.96 -0.82
CA ALA A 54 0.56 5.81 0.29
C ALA A 54 -0.43 6.99 0.39
N LEU A 55 0.07 8.21 0.17
CA LEU A 55 -0.77 9.41 0.14
C LEU A 55 -1.71 9.40 -1.07
N GLN A 56 -1.21 9.05 -2.26
CA GLN A 56 -2.01 8.97 -3.50
C GLN A 56 -3.14 7.95 -3.36
N PHE A 57 -2.86 6.78 -2.75
CA PHE A 57 -3.87 5.78 -2.43
C PHE A 57 -4.99 6.32 -1.54
N LEU A 58 -4.66 7.11 -0.52
CA LEU A 58 -5.65 7.74 0.35
C LEU A 58 -6.42 8.85 -0.36
N VAL A 59 -5.72 9.72 -1.10
CA VAL A 59 -6.32 10.82 -1.86
C VAL A 59 -7.33 10.29 -2.86
N GLN A 60 -7.00 9.22 -3.59
CA GLN A 60 -7.94 8.58 -4.50
C GLN A 60 -9.25 8.15 -3.80
N GLY A 61 -9.14 7.60 -2.60
CA GLY A 61 -10.32 7.25 -1.80
C GLY A 61 -11.12 8.47 -1.37
N LEU A 62 -10.44 9.50 -0.88
CA LEU A 62 -11.08 10.75 -0.43
C LEU A 62 -11.83 11.45 -1.55
N VAL A 63 -11.28 11.48 -2.76
CA VAL A 63 -11.94 12.02 -3.97
C VAL A 63 -13.18 11.19 -4.30
N ASN A 64 -13.13 9.87 -4.14
CA ASN A 64 -14.26 8.97 -4.36
C ASN A 64 -15.29 8.98 -3.19
N GLY A 65 -15.14 9.89 -2.21
CA GLY A 65 -16.06 9.99 -1.07
C GLY A 65 -15.79 9.01 0.06
N GLU A 66 -14.72 8.24 -0.01
CA GLU A 66 -14.31 7.31 1.04
C GLU A 66 -13.66 8.05 2.22
N LYS A 67 -13.48 7.35 3.33
CA LYS A 67 -12.75 7.86 4.49
C LYS A 67 -11.42 7.12 4.64
N GLY A 68 -10.38 7.85 5.09
CA GLY A 68 -9.03 7.35 5.22
C GLY A 68 -8.39 7.59 6.58
N ILE A 69 -7.40 6.74 6.89
CA ILE A 69 -6.50 6.92 8.04
C ILE A 69 -5.07 6.81 7.53
N PHE A 70 -4.24 7.80 7.82
CA PHE A 70 -2.79 7.74 7.63
C PHE A 70 -2.11 7.62 8.99
N ILE A 71 -1.33 6.58 9.18
CA ILE A 71 -0.53 6.36 10.39
C ILE A 71 0.93 6.56 10.01
N SER A 72 1.54 7.59 10.57
CA SER A 72 2.96 7.88 10.39
C SER A 72 3.75 7.44 11.62
N LEU A 73 4.87 6.76 11.40
CA LEU A 73 5.89 6.47 12.41
C LEU A 73 7.15 7.34 12.21
N GLU A 74 7.21 8.11 11.13
CA GLU A 74 8.37 8.94 10.78
C GLU A 74 8.03 10.43 10.85
N GLU A 75 7.07 10.86 10.05
CA GLU A 75 6.75 12.28 9.86
C GLU A 75 5.63 12.75 10.81
N ASP A 76 5.66 14.02 11.17
CA ASP A 76 4.55 14.65 11.87
C ASP A 76 3.41 15.01 10.89
N VAL A 77 2.28 15.43 11.46
CA VAL A 77 1.07 15.72 10.67
C VAL A 77 1.30 16.86 9.69
N ASP A 78 2.02 17.89 10.09
CA ASP A 78 2.26 19.07 9.25
C ASP A 78 3.18 18.73 8.07
N SER A 79 4.19 17.89 8.29
CA SER A 79 5.08 17.36 7.25
C SER A 79 4.30 16.53 6.22
N VAL A 80 3.44 15.61 6.69
CA VAL A 80 2.58 14.79 5.80
C VAL A 80 1.65 15.68 4.97
N VAL A 81 1.04 16.71 5.57
CA VAL A 81 0.19 17.67 4.85
C VAL A 81 0.98 18.49 3.84
N ALA A 82 2.19 18.92 4.19
CA ALA A 82 3.07 19.66 3.28
C ALA A 82 3.53 18.79 2.11
N THR A 83 3.90 17.53 2.38
CA THR A 83 4.23 16.55 1.34
C THR A 83 3.08 16.34 0.37
N ALA A 84 1.86 16.15 0.86
CA ALA A 84 0.68 16.03 0.00
C ALA A 84 0.44 17.30 -0.85
N ALA A 85 0.59 18.48 -0.24
CA ALA A 85 0.39 19.75 -0.93
C ALA A 85 1.39 19.97 -2.07
N SER A 86 2.62 19.43 -2.00
CA SER A 86 3.61 19.50 -3.08
C SER A 86 3.20 18.74 -4.35
N PHE A 87 2.24 17.82 -4.22
CA PHE A 87 1.61 17.10 -5.33
C PHE A 87 0.22 17.67 -5.69
N GLY A 88 -0.12 18.86 -5.21
CA GLY A 88 -1.41 19.47 -5.46
C GLY A 88 -2.57 18.88 -4.62
N TRP A 89 -2.30 18.03 -3.65
CA TRP A 89 -3.32 17.38 -2.83
C TRP A 89 -3.57 18.16 -1.53
N ASP A 90 -4.62 18.98 -1.49
CA ASP A 90 -5.00 19.69 -0.25
C ASP A 90 -5.78 18.74 0.69
N LEU A 91 -5.11 18.27 1.74
CA LEU A 91 -5.69 17.36 2.73
C LEU A 91 -6.51 18.09 3.81
N ARG A 92 -6.38 19.41 3.97
CA ARG A 92 -6.99 20.19 5.07
C ARG A 92 -8.52 20.12 5.10
N PRO A 93 -9.26 20.18 3.99
CA PRO A 93 -10.70 20.00 3.99
C PRO A 93 -11.12 18.63 4.55
N TYR A 94 -10.41 17.58 4.16
CA TYR A 94 -10.70 16.21 4.60
C TYR A 94 -10.41 15.98 6.09
N LEU A 95 -9.37 16.63 6.62
CA LEU A 95 -9.05 16.62 8.05
C LEU A 95 -10.14 17.36 8.85
N LYS A 96 -10.57 18.53 8.38
CA LYS A 96 -11.65 19.32 8.99
C LYS A 96 -12.96 18.55 9.07
N ASP A 97 -13.33 17.89 7.99
CA ASP A 97 -14.58 17.13 7.87
C ASP A 97 -14.49 15.73 8.47
N LYS A 98 -13.35 15.36 9.07
CA LYS A 98 -13.09 14.05 9.66
C LYS A 98 -13.25 12.89 8.67
N ARG A 99 -13.01 13.16 7.38
CA ARG A 99 -12.90 12.11 6.35
C ARG A 99 -11.50 11.55 6.25
N LEU A 100 -10.49 12.30 6.68
CA LEU A 100 -9.13 11.86 6.84
C LEU A 100 -8.70 12.02 8.29
N HIS A 101 -8.02 11.03 8.83
CA HIS A 101 -7.30 11.12 10.08
C HIS A 101 -5.82 10.86 9.82
N ILE A 102 -4.94 11.74 10.29
CA ILE A 102 -3.49 11.54 10.31
C ILE A 102 -3.08 11.36 11.75
N VAL A 103 -2.44 10.24 12.06
CA VAL A 103 -2.02 9.88 13.43
C VAL A 103 -0.53 9.62 13.40
N LYS A 104 0.23 10.42 14.18
CA LYS A 104 1.63 10.12 14.46
C LYS A 104 1.73 9.15 15.62
N LEU A 105 2.52 8.11 15.47
CA LEU A 105 2.88 7.18 16.54
C LEU A 105 4.37 7.31 16.84
N GLU A 106 4.69 7.57 18.10
CA GLU A 106 6.08 7.70 18.54
C GLU A 106 6.72 6.31 18.73
N PRO A 107 7.82 6.00 18.02
CA PRO A 107 8.52 4.71 18.17
C PRO A 107 9.19 4.51 19.54
N ALA A 108 9.36 5.57 20.31
CA ALA A 108 10.14 5.56 21.55
C ALA A 108 9.59 4.62 22.65
N ASP A 109 8.28 4.31 22.63
CA ASP A 109 7.67 3.32 23.52
C ASP A 109 7.03 2.19 22.71
N ALA A 110 7.85 1.18 22.40
CA ALA A 110 7.44 0.03 21.63
C ALA A 110 6.21 -0.70 22.22
N LYS A 111 6.13 -0.84 23.55
CA LYS A 111 5.02 -1.54 24.19
C LYS A 111 3.71 -0.78 24.04
N THR A 112 3.72 0.50 24.30
CA THR A 112 2.53 1.36 24.17
C THR A 112 2.11 1.50 22.72
N THR A 113 3.04 1.74 21.80
CA THR A 113 2.75 1.86 20.36
C THR A 113 2.11 0.59 19.80
N VAL A 114 2.68 -0.57 20.13
CA VAL A 114 2.14 -1.87 19.67
C VAL A 114 0.78 -2.16 20.30
N THR A 115 0.59 -1.84 21.57
CA THR A 115 -0.71 -2.03 22.22
C THR A 115 -1.77 -1.15 21.55
N ARG A 116 -1.47 0.11 21.28
CA ARG A 116 -2.38 1.02 20.55
C ARG A 116 -2.71 0.52 19.16
N ILE A 117 -1.71 0.08 18.40
CA ILE A 117 -1.93 -0.48 17.06
C ILE A 117 -2.78 -1.77 17.13
N LYS A 118 -2.54 -2.64 18.11
CA LYS A 118 -3.26 -3.91 18.23
C LYS A 118 -4.71 -3.74 18.70
N SER A 119 -4.93 -2.97 19.75
CA SER A 119 -6.23 -2.90 20.43
C SER A 119 -7.07 -1.71 19.97
N GLU A 120 -6.45 -0.55 19.75
CA GLU A 120 -7.16 0.70 19.47
C GLU A 120 -7.39 0.92 17.99
N LEU A 121 -6.41 0.56 17.11
CA LEU A 121 -6.51 0.83 15.68
C LEU A 121 -7.69 0.13 14.99
N PRO A 122 -7.96 -1.18 15.20
CA PRO A 122 -9.11 -1.82 14.56
C PRO A 122 -10.44 -1.21 15.02
N GLU A 123 -10.53 -0.81 16.27
CA GLU A 123 -11.72 -0.13 16.80
C GLU A 123 -11.85 1.28 16.22
N PHE A 124 -10.75 2.01 16.11
CA PHE A 124 -10.71 3.34 15.50
C PHE A 124 -11.12 3.30 14.02
N ILE A 125 -10.62 2.31 13.25
CA ILE A 125 -11.03 2.10 11.85
C ILE A 125 -12.56 1.91 11.77
N ARG A 126 -13.12 1.02 12.60
CA ARG A 126 -14.57 0.78 12.61
C ARG A 126 -15.38 2.00 13.02
N LYS A 127 -14.96 2.72 14.05
CA LYS A 127 -15.65 3.92 14.55
C LYS A 127 -15.59 5.10 13.57
N SER A 128 -14.46 5.30 12.91
CA SER A 128 -14.31 6.36 11.89
C SER A 128 -15.04 6.03 10.59
N GLY A 129 -15.29 4.74 10.33
CA GLY A 129 -15.82 4.26 9.05
C GLY A 129 -14.78 4.36 7.93
N ALA A 130 -13.49 4.33 8.25
CA ALA A 130 -12.44 4.38 7.26
C ALA A 130 -12.39 3.09 6.44
N SER A 131 -12.43 3.22 5.12
CA SER A 131 -12.30 2.12 4.16
C SER A 131 -10.87 1.96 3.64
N ARG A 132 -10.02 2.97 3.86
CA ARG A 132 -8.59 2.97 3.49
C ARG A 132 -7.72 3.31 4.67
N VAL A 133 -6.65 2.55 4.85
CA VAL A 133 -5.66 2.78 5.91
C VAL A 133 -4.27 2.69 5.29
N ALA A 134 -3.42 3.67 5.56
CA ALA A 134 -2.00 3.63 5.22
C ALA A 134 -1.15 3.65 6.50
N ILE A 135 -0.09 2.84 6.55
CA ILE A 135 0.89 2.82 7.64
C ILE A 135 2.28 3.03 7.05
N ASP A 136 2.92 4.14 7.40
CA ASP A 136 4.21 4.59 6.90
C ASP A 136 5.19 4.86 8.06
N SER A 137 6.20 4.01 8.33
CA SER A 137 6.49 2.76 7.64
C SER A 137 6.40 1.58 8.60
N ILE A 138 5.96 0.43 8.09
CA ILE A 138 5.89 -0.81 8.88
C ILE A 138 7.29 -1.28 9.30
N SER A 139 8.34 -0.89 8.58
CA SER A 139 9.73 -1.22 8.90
C SER A 139 10.15 -0.67 10.27
N LEU A 140 9.73 0.54 10.64
CA LEU A 140 10.01 1.09 11.96
C LEU A 140 9.28 0.33 13.06
N LEU A 141 8.05 -0.11 12.82
CA LEU A 141 7.33 -0.95 13.78
C LEU A 141 8.07 -2.27 14.03
N ASN A 142 8.62 -2.86 12.97
CA ASN A 142 9.38 -4.10 13.07
C ASN A 142 10.68 -3.94 13.85
N MET A 143 11.36 -2.80 13.73
CA MET A 143 12.59 -2.51 14.47
C MET A 143 12.40 -2.45 15.99
N MET A 144 11.17 -2.24 16.46
CA MET A 144 10.85 -2.26 17.90
C MET A 144 10.94 -3.66 18.52
N PHE A 145 11.01 -4.71 17.71
CA PHE A 145 11.08 -6.09 18.18
C PHE A 145 12.40 -6.74 17.75
N PRO A 146 13.32 -7.00 18.67
CA PRO A 146 14.61 -7.62 18.34
C PRO A 146 14.47 -9.05 17.82
N ASP A 147 13.51 -9.81 18.37
CA ASP A 147 13.29 -11.21 18.02
C ASP A 147 12.45 -11.36 16.72
N GLU A 148 12.95 -12.16 15.78
CA GLU A 148 12.30 -12.38 14.49
C GLU A 148 10.96 -13.11 14.62
N THR A 149 10.87 -14.08 15.52
CA THR A 149 9.64 -14.86 15.75
C THR A 149 8.57 -13.96 16.34
N GLU A 150 8.96 -13.06 17.24
CA GLU A 150 8.06 -12.06 17.81
C GLU A 150 7.57 -11.09 16.71
N ARG A 151 8.48 -10.55 15.89
CA ARG A 151 8.11 -9.70 14.75
C ARG A 151 7.09 -10.37 13.84
N ARG A 152 7.37 -11.61 13.43
CA ARG A 152 6.47 -12.39 12.56
C ARG A 152 5.09 -12.58 13.19
N THR A 153 5.04 -12.97 14.45
CA THR A 153 3.78 -13.18 15.18
C THR A 153 2.97 -11.91 15.28
N ARG A 154 3.63 -10.78 15.56
CA ARG A 154 2.96 -9.47 15.70
C ARG A 154 2.46 -8.94 14.36
N LEU A 155 3.25 -9.02 13.30
CA LEU A 155 2.84 -8.63 11.95
C LEU A 155 1.66 -9.47 11.46
N PHE A 156 1.70 -10.77 11.68
CA PHE A 156 0.60 -11.65 11.31
C PHE A 156 -0.70 -11.27 12.05
N ALA A 157 -0.61 -11.05 13.36
CA ALA A 157 -1.74 -10.62 14.16
C ALA A 157 -2.29 -9.26 13.71
N LEU A 158 -1.42 -8.29 13.40
CA LEU A 158 -1.81 -6.99 12.89
C LEU A 158 -2.57 -7.13 11.56
N CYS A 159 -2.01 -7.87 10.60
CA CYS A 159 -2.66 -8.09 9.31
C CYS A 159 -4.03 -8.77 9.46
N GLN A 160 -4.16 -9.76 10.37
CA GLN A 160 -5.46 -10.39 10.64
C GLN A 160 -6.49 -9.40 11.19
N GLN A 161 -6.07 -8.56 12.15
CA GLN A 161 -6.93 -7.55 12.75
C GLN A 161 -7.38 -6.50 11.72
N LEU A 162 -6.47 -6.03 10.87
CA LEU A 162 -6.80 -5.08 9.82
C LEU A 162 -7.79 -5.68 8.81
N ARG A 163 -7.56 -6.91 8.37
CA ARG A 163 -8.53 -7.62 7.48
C ARG A 163 -9.91 -7.73 8.12
N SER A 164 -10.00 -7.94 9.44
CA SER A 164 -11.27 -8.04 10.15
C SER A 164 -12.09 -6.75 10.17
N THR A 165 -11.47 -5.61 9.86
CA THR A 165 -12.15 -4.32 9.74
C THR A 165 -12.85 -4.14 8.40
N GLY A 166 -12.46 -4.89 7.37
CA GLY A 166 -12.91 -4.72 5.99
C GLY A 166 -12.24 -3.58 5.23
N ALA A 167 -11.40 -2.77 5.90
CA ALA A 167 -10.65 -1.71 5.25
C ALA A 167 -9.54 -2.28 4.37
N THR A 168 -9.27 -1.63 3.23
CA THR A 168 -8.09 -1.90 2.41
C THR A 168 -6.90 -1.16 3.00
N CYS A 169 -5.85 -1.91 3.35
CA CYS A 169 -4.71 -1.37 4.07
C CYS A 169 -3.46 -1.39 3.19
N LEU A 170 -2.70 -0.31 3.24
CA LEU A 170 -1.43 -0.17 2.56
C LEU A 170 -0.32 0.05 3.58
N PHE A 171 0.73 -0.76 3.52
CA PHE A 171 1.96 -0.58 4.27
C PHE A 171 3.06 -0.07 3.35
N THR A 172 3.87 0.83 3.82
CA THR A 172 5.18 1.07 3.21
C THR A 172 6.24 0.27 3.95
N ALA A 173 7.24 -0.23 3.23
CA ALA A 173 8.34 -0.98 3.81
C ALA A 173 9.66 -0.68 3.10
N GLU A 174 10.75 -0.67 3.87
CA GLU A 174 12.09 -0.60 3.31
C GLU A 174 12.53 -1.98 2.80
N VAL A 175 13.37 -1.98 1.78
CA VAL A 175 14.02 -3.19 1.25
C VAL A 175 15.41 -3.38 1.86
N LYS A 176 15.97 -4.57 1.71
CA LYS A 176 17.38 -4.83 2.00
C LYS A 176 18.24 -4.21 0.92
N ASP A 177 19.39 -3.65 1.33
CA ASP A 177 20.35 -3.04 0.40
C ASP A 177 20.90 -4.05 -0.61
N ASP A 178 21.10 -5.30 -0.17
CA ASP A 178 21.65 -6.40 -0.97
C ASP A 178 20.55 -7.20 -1.73
N ASN A 179 19.28 -7.00 -1.38
CA ASN A 179 18.17 -7.70 -2.02
C ASN A 179 16.92 -6.82 -2.14
N PRO A 180 16.80 -6.02 -3.19
CA PRO A 180 15.66 -5.12 -3.39
C PRO A 180 14.32 -5.83 -3.65
N ARG A 181 14.30 -7.17 -3.70
CA ARG A 181 13.07 -7.99 -3.81
C ARG A 181 12.56 -8.49 -2.47
N SER A 182 13.27 -8.19 -1.38
CA SER A 182 12.87 -8.56 -0.02
C SER A 182 12.79 -7.32 0.86
N SER A 183 11.77 -7.26 1.70
CA SER A 183 11.70 -6.23 2.75
C SER A 183 12.89 -6.37 3.71
N ARG A 184 13.22 -5.29 4.41
CA ARG A 184 14.36 -5.25 5.34
C ARG A 184 14.36 -6.40 6.33
N ASP A 185 13.17 -6.80 6.80
CA ASP A 185 12.99 -7.90 7.75
C ASP A 185 12.69 -9.24 7.08
N GLY A 186 12.41 -9.27 5.77
CA GLY A 186 12.07 -10.49 5.04
C GLY A 186 10.73 -11.12 5.45
N LEU A 187 9.86 -10.38 6.12
CA LEU A 187 8.63 -10.90 6.74
C LEU A 187 7.34 -10.34 6.13
N VAL A 188 7.35 -9.06 5.76
CA VAL A 188 6.14 -8.34 5.35
C VAL A 188 5.53 -8.96 4.09
N GLU A 189 6.36 -9.41 3.15
CA GLU A 189 5.93 -10.05 1.92
C GLU A 189 5.18 -11.38 2.14
N TYR A 190 5.44 -12.07 3.25
CA TYR A 190 4.72 -13.31 3.58
C TYR A 190 3.34 -13.06 4.16
N VAL A 191 3.19 -12.02 4.98
CA VAL A 191 1.94 -11.73 5.70
C VAL A 191 0.97 -10.88 4.89
N SER A 192 1.46 -10.07 3.95
CA SER A 192 0.64 -9.24 3.07
C SER A 192 -0.08 -10.04 2.00
N ASP A 193 -1.20 -9.54 1.53
CA ASP A 193 -1.98 -10.15 0.44
C ASP A 193 -1.45 -9.72 -0.93
N GLY A 194 -0.96 -8.48 -1.02
CA GLY A 194 -0.28 -7.94 -2.19
C GLY A 194 1.07 -7.35 -1.84
N VAL A 195 1.98 -7.36 -2.81
CA VAL A 195 3.32 -6.75 -2.69
C VAL A 195 3.66 -6.06 -4.00
N ILE A 196 3.96 -4.79 -3.91
CA ILE A 196 4.39 -3.93 -5.01
C ILE A 196 5.81 -3.47 -4.68
N GLY A 197 6.75 -3.74 -5.57
CA GLY A 197 8.15 -3.32 -5.42
C GLY A 197 8.43 -2.06 -6.25
N LEU A 198 9.01 -1.05 -5.60
CA LEU A 198 9.53 0.17 -6.20
C LEU A 198 11.06 0.14 -6.10
N ARG A 199 11.76 0.39 -7.18
CA ARG A 199 13.23 0.32 -7.17
C ARG A 199 13.86 1.19 -8.25
N PHE A 200 15.13 1.48 -8.06
CA PHE A 200 15.98 2.03 -9.09
C PHE A 200 16.47 0.92 -10.01
N ASN A 201 16.56 1.21 -11.29
CA ASN A 201 17.18 0.37 -12.31
C ASN A 201 18.28 1.21 -12.99
N GLU A 202 19.52 0.82 -12.79
CA GLU A 202 20.67 1.45 -13.47
C GLU A 202 20.80 0.85 -14.86
N ARG A 203 20.79 1.70 -15.88
CA ARG A 203 21.00 1.33 -17.26
C ARG A 203 22.49 1.30 -17.59
N GLU A 204 22.86 0.58 -18.64
CA GLU A 204 24.25 0.49 -19.10
C GLU A 204 24.90 1.85 -19.44
N ASN A 205 24.09 2.84 -19.80
CA ASN A 205 24.52 4.22 -20.07
C ASN A 205 24.72 5.07 -18.80
N GLY A 206 24.52 4.50 -17.62
CA GLY A 206 24.61 5.19 -16.32
C GLY A 206 23.36 5.98 -15.92
N GLU A 207 22.28 5.94 -16.72
CA GLU A 207 21.00 6.53 -16.33
C GLU A 207 20.29 5.66 -15.30
N VAL A 208 19.67 6.32 -14.33
CA VAL A 208 18.87 5.66 -13.31
C VAL A 208 17.38 5.87 -13.62
N GLN A 209 16.66 4.77 -13.75
CA GLN A 209 15.24 4.77 -14.01
C GLN A 209 14.47 4.18 -12.82
N LEU A 210 13.36 4.81 -12.45
CA LEU A 210 12.44 4.23 -11.47
C LEU A 210 11.60 3.14 -12.12
N VAL A 211 11.52 1.98 -11.47
CA VAL A 211 10.74 0.85 -11.98
C VAL A 211 9.87 0.22 -10.89
N LEU A 212 8.66 -0.17 -11.29
CA LEU A 212 7.66 -0.82 -10.44
C LEU A 212 7.42 -2.26 -10.91
N GLN A 213 7.19 -3.14 -9.96
CA GLN A 213 6.78 -4.52 -10.23
C GLN A 213 5.69 -4.96 -9.23
N VAL A 214 4.61 -5.53 -9.73
CA VAL A 214 3.68 -6.27 -8.89
C VAL A 214 4.27 -7.65 -8.63
N ILE A 215 4.82 -7.85 -7.42
CA ILE A 215 5.52 -9.09 -7.02
C ILE A 215 4.50 -10.17 -6.68
N LYS A 216 3.42 -9.77 -6.02
CA LYS A 216 2.36 -10.66 -5.53
C LYS A 216 1.05 -9.91 -5.43
N MET A 217 -0.04 -10.56 -5.81
CA MET A 217 -1.40 -10.10 -5.52
C MET A 217 -2.31 -11.32 -5.39
N ARG A 218 -2.76 -11.62 -4.16
CA ARG A 218 -3.68 -12.72 -3.91
C ARG A 218 -5.04 -12.41 -4.53
N ARG A 219 -5.72 -13.42 -5.06
CA ARG A 219 -7.06 -13.34 -5.66
C ARG A 219 -7.17 -12.41 -6.88
N LEU A 220 -6.04 -12.01 -7.46
CA LEU A 220 -6.01 -11.20 -8.67
C LEU A 220 -4.89 -11.69 -9.58
N LYS A 221 -5.20 -11.91 -10.86
CA LYS A 221 -4.19 -12.12 -11.89
C LYS A 221 -3.54 -10.78 -12.20
N HIS A 222 -2.24 -10.77 -12.28
CA HIS A 222 -1.49 -9.55 -12.58
C HIS A 222 -0.28 -9.88 -13.47
N PRO A 223 0.21 -8.92 -14.28
CA PRO A 223 1.45 -9.07 -15.01
C PRO A 223 2.62 -9.11 -14.02
N ARG A 224 3.67 -9.84 -14.39
CA ARG A 224 4.92 -9.92 -13.63
C ARG A 224 6.03 -9.06 -14.22
N SER A 225 5.74 -8.38 -15.32
CA SER A 225 6.67 -7.47 -15.96
C SER A 225 7.05 -6.31 -15.03
N VAL A 226 8.29 -5.88 -15.15
CA VAL A 226 8.77 -4.65 -14.54
C VAL A 226 8.38 -3.50 -15.48
N LYS A 227 7.82 -2.44 -14.94
CA LYS A 227 7.39 -1.26 -15.71
C LYS A 227 8.08 -0.01 -15.18
N PRO A 228 8.51 0.90 -16.06
CA PRO A 228 9.00 2.20 -15.62
C PRO A 228 7.87 3.02 -15.01
N TYR A 229 8.22 3.88 -14.06
CA TYR A 229 7.31 4.87 -13.53
C TYR A 229 8.03 6.19 -13.27
N SER A 230 7.28 7.27 -13.17
CA SER A 230 7.75 8.59 -12.82
C SER A 230 7.07 9.09 -11.55
N ILE A 231 7.76 9.97 -10.83
CA ILE A 231 7.17 10.78 -9.76
C ILE A 231 7.02 12.18 -10.35
N THR A 232 5.78 12.57 -10.60
CA THR A 232 5.41 13.85 -11.21
C THR A 232 4.91 14.82 -10.13
N ASP A 233 4.51 16.00 -10.52
CA ASP A 233 3.82 16.97 -9.66
C ASP A 233 2.40 16.53 -9.26
N GLN A 234 1.90 15.43 -9.82
CA GLN A 234 0.60 14.85 -9.50
C GLN A 234 0.70 13.47 -8.82
N GLY A 235 1.91 13.03 -8.48
CA GLY A 235 2.18 11.75 -7.83
C GLY A 235 2.88 10.75 -8.73
N LEU A 236 2.69 9.45 -8.45
CA LEU A 236 3.27 8.37 -9.23
C LEU A 236 2.42 8.09 -10.47
N GLU A 237 3.09 7.86 -11.58
CA GLU A 237 2.51 7.42 -12.85
C GLU A 237 3.33 6.27 -13.42
N VAL A 238 2.68 5.14 -13.76
CA VAL A 238 3.32 3.95 -14.34
C VAL A 238 3.15 3.94 -15.84
N HIS A 239 4.24 3.78 -16.57
CA HIS A 239 4.25 3.75 -18.03
C HIS A 239 4.06 2.31 -18.54
N GLY A 240 2.79 1.86 -18.53
CA GLY A 240 2.39 0.49 -18.82
C GLY A 240 2.82 -0.02 -20.21
N ASP A 241 2.88 0.87 -21.21
CA ASP A 241 3.24 0.55 -22.58
C ASP A 241 4.76 0.48 -22.82
N MET A 242 5.56 0.93 -21.85
CA MET A 242 7.02 0.92 -21.96
C MET A 242 7.60 -0.38 -21.40
N GLU A 243 8.69 -0.84 -22.01
CA GLU A 243 9.51 -1.92 -21.48
C GLU A 243 10.76 -1.38 -20.83
N VAL A 244 11.25 -2.13 -19.84
CA VAL A 244 12.53 -1.84 -19.17
C VAL A 244 13.61 -2.62 -19.90
N PHE A 245 14.43 -1.91 -20.65
CA PHE A 245 15.62 -2.46 -21.35
C PHE A 245 16.88 -2.14 -20.59
#